data_ebd0f71574168b40c11e5510a15d5be4
#
_entry.id   ebd0f71574168b40c11e5510a15d5be4
#
_cell.length_a   1.000
_cell.length_b   1.000
_cell.length_c   1.000
_cell.angle_alpha   90.00
_cell.angle_beta   90.00
_cell.angle_gamma   90.00
#
_symmetry.space_group_name_H-M   'P 1'
#
loop_
_entity.id
_entity.type
_entity.pdbx_description
1 polymer ?
#
loop_
_entity_poly.entity_id
_entity_poly.type
_entity_poly.pdbx_seq_one_letter_code
_entity_poly.pdbx_strand_id
1 'polypeptide(L)'
;AIFGTHEMKEKIKVGASNKEVLDVIRKEADGAIDNTFNILRTRIDRFGVAQPNIRKADISGRIVIELPGIKEPQRVRELLQGTAALEFYETFDNAKGQDAGEDAFFNYLVAADQKLKEVLDAQASKVANEETTAQVTDTTKVQDKESAILDAIKGESDSLKTVTSMAEYEKEHPLLAILSPNVTQQFQPVGGSTIGYANIKDTAKINAYLRLPQVKAAFPRNARLLWEMKAVNGMVPLHAIKITTRNGKAPLEGDAVIDARQDYDQQGRPVVSMQMNGEGTKTWARLTKDNIGRCIAIVLDGMVASSPNVNDEIKGGSSQISGRFDVKEAGDLANILKSGKLPAPARIIADEVVGASLGQEAIQSGMWSFIIAFVLVLAYMLFFYSKNAGLAADIALLANLFFLFGILASIGAVLTLPGIAGIVLTMGMAVDAN
;
A
#
# COMPACT_ATOMS: atom_id res chain seq x y z
N ALA A 1 -27.94 18.32 -9.89
CA ALA A 1 -26.83 19.28 -9.97
C ALA A 1 -25.48 18.69 -9.48
N ILE A 2 -25.48 17.79 -8.49
CA ILE A 2 -24.25 17.22 -7.89
C ILE A 2 -23.57 16.21 -8.84
N PHE A 3 -24.33 15.44 -9.62
CA PHE A 3 -23.82 14.41 -10.53
C PHE A 3 -23.62 14.89 -11.98
N GLY A 4 -23.75 16.18 -12.25
CA GLY A 4 -23.48 16.78 -13.56
C GLY A 4 -22.00 17.07 -13.81
N THR A 5 -21.09 16.23 -13.28
CA THR A 5 -19.66 16.30 -13.57
C THR A 5 -19.37 15.95 -15.03
N HIS A 6 -18.26 16.43 -15.57
CA HIS A 6 -17.94 16.27 -17.00
C HIS A 6 -17.96 14.80 -17.46
N GLU A 7 -17.60 13.87 -16.58
CA GLU A 7 -17.56 12.43 -16.86
C GLU A 7 -18.95 11.77 -16.92
N MET A 8 -19.95 12.34 -16.24
CA MET A 8 -21.33 11.82 -16.19
C MET A 8 -22.30 12.54 -17.15
N LYS A 9 -21.87 13.64 -17.78
CA LYS A 9 -22.74 14.43 -18.70
C LYS A 9 -23.28 13.65 -19.89
N GLU A 10 -22.51 12.68 -20.39
CA GLU A 10 -22.94 11.83 -21.51
C GLU A 10 -23.97 10.77 -21.07
N LYS A 11 -23.95 10.36 -19.81
CA LYS A 11 -24.80 9.31 -19.25
C LYS A 11 -26.04 9.84 -18.55
N ILE A 12 -25.98 11.06 -18.00
CA ILE A 12 -27.09 11.72 -17.28
C ILE A 12 -27.46 13.02 -18.01
N LYS A 13 -28.62 13.04 -18.60
CA LYS A 13 -29.16 14.25 -19.30
C LYS A 13 -29.50 15.34 -18.28
N VAL A 14 -29.27 16.59 -18.64
CA VAL A 14 -29.68 17.74 -17.83
C VAL A 14 -31.22 17.73 -17.74
N GLY A 15 -31.76 17.63 -16.51
CA GLY A 15 -33.20 17.51 -16.28
C GLY A 15 -33.70 16.07 -16.05
N ALA A 16 -32.83 15.06 -16.02
CA ALA A 16 -33.20 13.70 -15.69
C ALA A 16 -33.86 13.60 -14.31
N SER A 17 -34.84 12.71 -14.16
CA SER A 17 -35.53 12.45 -12.90
C SER A 17 -34.58 11.78 -11.90
N ASN A 18 -34.83 11.91 -10.60
CA ASN A 18 -34.04 11.26 -9.55
C ASN A 18 -34.02 9.74 -9.72
N LYS A 19 -35.07 9.13 -10.26
CA LYS A 19 -35.11 7.69 -10.52
C LYS A 19 -34.15 7.30 -11.63
N GLU A 20 -34.12 8.00 -12.74
CA GLU A 20 -33.18 7.77 -13.85
C GLU A 20 -31.74 7.97 -13.42
N VAL A 21 -31.46 8.98 -12.61
CA VAL A 21 -30.12 9.22 -12.04
C VAL A 21 -29.69 8.07 -11.13
N LEU A 22 -30.59 7.58 -10.28
CA LEU A 22 -30.31 6.44 -9.38
C LEU A 22 -30.06 5.15 -10.16
N ASP A 23 -30.81 4.90 -11.23
CA ASP A 23 -30.64 3.71 -12.06
C ASP A 23 -29.29 3.75 -12.81
N VAL A 24 -28.88 4.91 -13.31
CA VAL A 24 -27.54 5.08 -13.90
C VAL A 24 -26.44 4.87 -12.87
N ILE A 25 -26.57 5.45 -11.67
CA ILE A 25 -25.56 5.28 -10.59
C ILE A 25 -25.45 3.82 -10.16
N ARG A 26 -26.58 3.09 -10.03
CA ARG A 26 -26.56 1.66 -9.71
C ARG A 26 -25.84 0.86 -10.76
N LYS A 27 -26.15 1.09 -12.03
CA LYS A 27 -25.49 0.41 -13.15
C LYS A 27 -23.99 0.66 -13.20
N GLU A 28 -23.55 1.90 -12.94
CA GLU A 28 -22.12 2.24 -12.86
C GLU A 28 -21.45 1.60 -11.64
N ALA A 29 -22.14 1.56 -10.50
CA ALA A 29 -21.63 0.90 -9.30
C ALA A 29 -21.47 -0.62 -9.51
N ASP A 30 -22.45 -1.29 -10.12
CA ASP A 30 -22.39 -2.71 -10.44
C ASP A 30 -21.26 -2.98 -11.44
N GLY A 31 -21.09 -2.15 -12.46
CA GLY A 31 -19.99 -2.24 -13.42
C GLY A 31 -18.61 -2.05 -12.74
N ALA A 32 -18.52 -1.13 -11.79
CA ALA A 32 -17.29 -0.93 -11.02
C ALA A 32 -16.95 -2.15 -10.13
N ILE A 33 -17.97 -2.79 -9.53
CA ILE A 33 -17.80 -4.02 -8.75
C ILE A 33 -17.32 -5.16 -9.65
N ASP A 34 -17.90 -5.30 -10.84
CA ASP A 34 -17.52 -6.32 -11.82
C ASP A 34 -16.07 -6.16 -12.27
N ASN A 35 -15.68 -4.94 -12.59
CA ASN A 35 -14.29 -4.62 -12.94
C ASN A 35 -13.34 -4.89 -11.77
N THR A 36 -13.71 -4.48 -10.55
CA THR A 36 -12.92 -4.75 -9.34
C THR A 36 -12.74 -6.25 -9.13
N PHE A 37 -13.81 -7.04 -9.28
CA PHE A 37 -13.76 -8.49 -9.18
C PHE A 37 -12.78 -9.11 -10.18
N ASN A 38 -12.83 -8.69 -11.44
CA ASN A 38 -11.93 -9.18 -12.48
C ASN A 38 -10.45 -8.79 -12.22
N ILE A 39 -10.20 -7.58 -11.75
CA ILE A 39 -8.87 -7.10 -11.40
C ILE A 39 -8.32 -7.89 -10.21
N LEU A 40 -9.10 -8.05 -9.13
CA LEU A 40 -8.69 -8.83 -7.97
C LEU A 40 -8.41 -10.29 -8.33
N ARG A 41 -9.25 -10.91 -9.15
CA ARG A 41 -9.02 -12.25 -9.67
C ARG A 41 -7.69 -12.34 -10.43
N THR A 42 -7.44 -11.41 -11.35
CA THR A 42 -6.19 -11.36 -12.12
C THR A 42 -4.97 -11.20 -11.22
N ARG A 43 -5.06 -10.38 -10.16
CA ARG A 43 -3.97 -10.19 -9.18
C ARG A 43 -3.68 -11.48 -8.42
N ILE A 44 -4.71 -12.18 -7.97
CA ILE A 44 -4.59 -13.43 -7.21
C ILE A 44 -4.04 -14.56 -8.09
N ASP A 45 -4.54 -14.69 -9.32
CA ASP A 45 -4.06 -15.70 -10.26
C ASP A 45 -2.55 -15.53 -10.54
N ARG A 46 -2.06 -14.29 -10.63
CA ARG A 46 -0.64 -13.99 -10.84
C ARG A 46 0.21 -14.13 -9.58
N PHE A 47 -0.39 -14.02 -8.40
CA PHE A 47 0.31 -14.26 -7.14
C PHE A 47 0.68 -15.73 -6.94
N GLY A 48 0.11 -16.64 -7.72
CA GLY A 48 0.44 -18.06 -7.72
C GLY A 48 -0.17 -18.84 -6.56
N VAL A 49 -1.31 -18.41 -6.05
CA VAL A 49 -2.08 -19.16 -5.05
C VAL A 49 -2.73 -20.37 -5.70
N ALA A 50 -2.54 -21.54 -5.10
CA ALA A 50 -3.19 -22.76 -5.57
C ALA A 50 -4.69 -22.70 -5.24
N GLN A 51 -5.54 -22.83 -6.27
CA GLN A 51 -7.00 -22.92 -6.14
C GLN A 51 -7.67 -21.81 -5.32
N PRO A 52 -7.51 -20.53 -5.69
CA PRO A 52 -8.20 -19.44 -5.01
C PRO A 52 -9.70 -19.53 -5.28
N ASN A 53 -10.52 -19.31 -4.26
CA ASN A 53 -11.97 -19.18 -4.42
C ASN A 53 -12.36 -17.71 -4.28
N ILE A 54 -12.85 -17.13 -5.38
CA ILE A 54 -13.25 -15.73 -5.43
C ILE A 54 -14.69 -15.67 -5.89
N ARG A 55 -15.56 -15.07 -5.07
CA ARG A 55 -16.98 -14.96 -5.37
C ARG A 55 -17.53 -13.59 -4.94
N LYS A 56 -18.54 -13.13 -5.66
CA LYS A 56 -19.34 -11.98 -5.20
C LYS A 56 -20.28 -12.47 -4.11
N ALA A 57 -20.40 -11.71 -3.03
CA ALA A 57 -21.35 -12.01 -1.98
C ALA A 57 -22.77 -11.61 -2.43
N ASP A 58 -23.80 -12.21 -1.80
CA ASP A 58 -25.21 -11.86 -2.05
C ASP A 58 -25.51 -10.39 -1.69
N ILE A 59 -24.74 -9.81 -0.79
CA ILE A 59 -24.79 -8.38 -0.49
C ILE A 59 -23.99 -7.61 -1.53
N SER A 60 -24.65 -6.74 -2.28
CA SER A 60 -24.03 -5.89 -3.31
C SER A 60 -22.80 -5.14 -2.76
N GLY A 61 -21.73 -5.13 -3.55
CA GLY A 61 -20.48 -4.46 -3.22
C GLY A 61 -19.51 -5.25 -2.36
N ARG A 62 -19.78 -6.52 -2.04
CA ARG A 62 -18.85 -7.38 -1.29
C ARG A 62 -18.29 -8.50 -2.17
N ILE A 63 -16.99 -8.73 -2.02
CA ILE A 63 -16.26 -9.81 -2.68
C ILE A 63 -15.65 -10.67 -1.57
N VAL A 64 -15.91 -11.97 -1.61
CA VAL A 64 -15.32 -12.96 -0.71
C VAL A 64 -14.15 -13.61 -1.42
N ILE A 65 -13.01 -13.67 -0.77
CA ILE A 65 -11.77 -14.21 -1.30
C ILE A 65 -11.24 -15.22 -0.28
N GLU A 66 -11.12 -16.46 -0.70
CA GLU A 66 -10.57 -17.54 0.11
C GLU A 66 -9.28 -18.05 -0.56
N LEU A 67 -8.19 -18.00 0.17
CA LEU A 67 -6.85 -18.26 -0.35
C LEU A 67 -6.18 -19.34 0.49
N PRO A 68 -6.26 -20.59 0.09
CA PRO A 68 -5.64 -21.70 0.84
C PRO A 68 -4.11 -21.68 0.69
N GLY A 69 -3.41 -22.04 1.76
CA GLY A 69 -1.96 -22.28 1.75
C GLY A 69 -1.08 -21.02 1.65
N ILE A 70 -1.59 -19.85 1.99
CA ILE A 70 -0.82 -18.59 1.98
C ILE A 70 0.25 -18.60 3.07
N LYS A 71 1.50 -18.35 2.65
CA LYS A 71 2.64 -18.22 3.56
C LYS A 71 2.84 -16.79 4.08
N GLU A 72 2.45 -15.78 3.29
CA GLU A 72 2.67 -14.36 3.55
C GLU A 72 1.33 -13.58 3.53
N PRO A 73 0.48 -13.68 4.58
CA PRO A 73 -0.86 -13.05 4.57
C PRO A 73 -0.80 -11.52 4.44
N GLN A 74 0.21 -10.87 5.05
CA GLN A 74 0.37 -9.43 5.01
C GLN A 74 0.60 -8.92 3.58
N ARG A 75 1.45 -9.57 2.84
CA ARG A 75 1.75 -9.24 1.44
C ARG A 75 0.50 -9.36 0.55
N VAL A 76 -0.33 -10.38 0.80
CA VAL A 76 -1.61 -10.52 0.08
C VAL A 76 -2.57 -9.38 0.41
N ARG A 77 -2.65 -8.96 1.67
CA ARG A 77 -3.48 -7.82 2.06
C ARG A 77 -3.06 -6.55 1.31
N GLU A 78 -1.77 -6.26 1.27
CA GLU A 78 -1.22 -5.10 0.56
C GLU A 78 -1.56 -5.15 -0.94
N LEU A 79 -1.41 -6.32 -1.56
CA LEU A 79 -1.73 -6.55 -2.96
C LEU A 79 -3.22 -6.37 -3.28
N LEU A 80 -4.10 -6.81 -2.39
CA LEU A 80 -5.55 -6.69 -2.58
C LEU A 80 -6.07 -5.28 -2.30
N GLN A 81 -5.48 -4.57 -1.33
CA GLN A 81 -5.88 -3.20 -0.98
C GLN A 81 -5.27 -2.14 -1.89
N GLY A 82 -4.14 -2.41 -2.51
CA GLY A 82 -3.48 -1.49 -3.42
C GLY A 82 -4.40 -1.09 -4.57
N THR A 83 -4.68 0.21 -4.70
CA THR A 83 -5.53 0.71 -5.79
C THR A 83 -4.83 0.64 -7.14
N ALA A 84 -3.49 0.53 -7.12
CA ALA A 84 -2.61 0.62 -8.29
C ALA A 84 -2.79 1.93 -9.07
N ALA A 85 -3.13 2.99 -8.37
CA ALA A 85 -3.20 4.31 -8.96
C ALA A 85 -1.79 4.82 -9.27
N LEU A 86 -1.29 4.48 -10.45
CA LEU A 86 -0.02 4.99 -10.96
C LEU A 86 -0.27 6.36 -11.60
N GLU A 87 0.51 7.33 -11.18
CA GLU A 87 0.39 8.71 -11.60
C GLU A 87 1.78 9.30 -11.86
N PHE A 88 1.91 10.12 -12.90
CA PHE A 88 3.17 10.77 -13.25
C PHE A 88 3.00 12.27 -13.12
N TYR A 89 3.81 12.90 -12.27
CA TYR A 89 3.76 14.32 -12.02
C TYR A 89 5.09 15.01 -12.31
N GLU A 90 5.01 16.21 -12.81
CA GLU A 90 6.14 17.14 -12.76
C GLU A 90 6.49 17.45 -11.31
N THR A 91 7.73 17.85 -11.05
CA THR A 91 8.19 18.19 -9.71
C THR A 91 8.69 19.61 -9.64
N PHE A 92 8.65 20.20 -8.46
CA PHE A 92 9.44 21.40 -8.17
C PHE A 92 10.89 20.99 -7.92
N ASP A 93 11.82 21.88 -8.22
CA ASP A 93 13.23 21.70 -7.87
C ASP A 93 13.53 22.40 -6.54
N ASN A 94 14.22 21.69 -5.65
CA ASN A 94 14.53 22.21 -4.32
C ASN A 94 15.57 23.34 -4.33
N ALA A 95 16.49 23.35 -5.32
CA ALA A 95 17.59 24.32 -5.41
C ALA A 95 17.35 25.46 -6.40
N LYS A 96 16.44 25.28 -7.37
CA LYS A 96 16.25 26.24 -8.47
C LYS A 96 14.77 26.43 -8.77
N GLY A 97 14.37 27.67 -9.06
CA GLY A 97 13.11 27.96 -9.71
C GLY A 97 13.09 27.39 -11.14
N GLN A 98 11.96 26.88 -11.58
CA GLN A 98 11.82 26.19 -12.87
C GLN A 98 11.23 27.11 -13.95
N ASP A 99 10.33 27.99 -13.56
CA ASP A 99 9.66 28.93 -14.45
C ASP A 99 10.00 30.38 -14.06
N ALA A 100 9.74 31.32 -14.98
CA ALA A 100 9.94 32.74 -14.70
C ALA A 100 9.02 33.18 -13.54
N GLY A 101 9.64 33.56 -12.41
CA GLY A 101 8.94 33.97 -11.19
C GLY A 101 8.72 32.84 -10.15
N GLU A 102 9.22 31.65 -10.42
CA GLU A 102 9.30 30.59 -9.39
C GLU A 102 10.65 30.66 -8.65
N ASP A 103 10.58 30.61 -7.33
CA ASP A 103 11.75 30.46 -6.48
C ASP A 103 12.13 28.99 -6.30
N ALA A 104 13.35 28.74 -5.82
CA ALA A 104 13.76 27.43 -5.31
C ALA A 104 12.75 26.95 -4.25
N PHE A 105 12.35 25.68 -4.29
CA PHE A 105 11.31 25.19 -3.36
C PHE A 105 11.76 25.28 -1.89
N PHE A 106 13.05 25.24 -1.64
CA PHE A 106 13.65 25.48 -0.32
C PHE A 106 13.20 26.80 0.31
N ASN A 107 13.05 27.87 -0.48
CA ASN A 107 12.59 29.17 0.03
C ASN A 107 11.16 29.13 0.56
N TYR A 108 10.28 28.37 -0.13
CA TYR A 108 8.91 28.16 0.35
C TYR A 108 8.87 27.33 1.63
N LEU A 109 9.79 26.36 1.77
CA LEU A 109 9.90 25.54 2.98
C LEU A 109 10.34 26.41 4.18
N VAL A 110 11.31 27.31 4.01
CA VAL A 110 11.73 28.24 5.04
C VAL A 110 10.61 29.22 5.41
N ALA A 111 9.90 29.75 4.43
CA ALA A 111 8.73 30.60 4.68
C ALA A 111 7.62 29.87 5.45
N ALA A 112 7.40 28.58 5.15
CA ALA A 112 6.44 27.74 5.85
C ALA A 112 6.82 27.51 7.32
N ASP A 113 8.11 27.31 7.61
CA ASP A 113 8.64 27.20 8.97
C ASP A 113 8.41 28.48 9.78
N GLN A 114 8.70 29.66 9.20
CA GLN A 114 8.44 30.96 9.85
C GLN A 114 6.94 31.15 10.15
N LYS A 115 6.06 30.79 9.21
CA LYS A 115 4.61 30.87 9.42
C LYS A 115 4.11 29.89 10.49
N LEU A 116 4.70 28.72 10.58
CA LEU A 116 4.39 27.78 11.65
C LEU A 116 4.78 28.32 13.01
N LYS A 117 5.98 28.94 13.13
CA LYS A 117 6.44 29.63 14.36
C LYS A 117 5.42 30.68 14.79
N GLU A 118 5.02 31.59 13.87
CA GLU A 118 4.02 32.63 14.16
C GLU A 118 2.71 32.04 14.71
N VAL A 119 2.24 30.91 14.15
CA VAL A 119 1.00 30.25 14.58
C VAL A 119 1.15 29.64 15.97
N LEU A 120 2.28 28.98 16.25
CA LEU A 120 2.53 28.33 17.53
C LEU A 120 2.71 29.39 18.65
N ASP A 121 3.43 30.49 18.38
CA ASP A 121 3.60 31.59 19.32
C ASP A 121 2.26 32.28 19.64
N ALA A 122 1.41 32.47 18.63
CA ALA A 122 0.05 33.01 18.83
C ALA A 122 -0.84 32.07 19.64
N GLN A 123 -0.71 30.75 19.50
CA GLN A 123 -1.43 29.78 20.30
C GLN A 123 -0.93 29.76 21.76
N ALA A 124 0.38 29.77 21.97
CA ALA A 124 0.98 29.83 23.30
C ALA A 124 0.56 31.12 24.07
N SER A 125 0.52 32.24 23.38
CA SER A 125 0.06 33.53 23.96
C SER A 125 -1.41 33.50 24.33
N LYS A 126 -2.28 32.81 23.59
CA LYS A 126 -3.70 32.66 23.94
C LYS A 126 -3.91 31.77 25.17
N VAL A 127 -3.18 30.65 25.24
CA VAL A 127 -3.24 29.77 26.41
C VAL A 127 -2.74 30.48 27.67
N ALA A 128 -1.64 31.22 27.58
CA ALA A 128 -1.12 32.04 28.70
C ALA A 128 -2.12 33.11 29.17
N ASN A 129 -2.86 33.71 28.25
CA ASN A 129 -3.88 34.72 28.60
C ASN A 129 -5.17 34.05 29.19
N GLU A 130 -5.54 32.84 28.80
CA GLU A 130 -6.65 32.10 29.38
C GLU A 130 -6.34 31.57 30.80
N GLU A 131 -5.09 31.15 31.04
CA GLU A 131 -4.63 30.76 32.38
C GLU A 131 -4.54 31.95 33.32
N THR A 132 -4.23 33.17 32.85
CA THR A 132 -4.17 34.36 33.67
C THR A 132 -5.56 34.86 34.10
N THR A 133 -6.63 34.46 33.42
CA THR A 133 -8.03 34.79 33.76
C THR A 133 -8.69 33.80 34.71
N ALA A 134 -8.06 32.66 34.96
CA ALA A 134 -8.62 31.58 35.81
C ALA A 134 -7.94 31.39 37.17
N GLN A 135 -6.90 32.24 37.51
CA GLN A 135 -6.21 32.10 38.82
C GLN A 135 -6.25 33.41 39.64
N VAL A 136 -7.33 33.56 40.38
CA VAL A 136 -7.28 34.22 41.70
C VAL A 136 -7.93 33.24 42.69
N THR A 137 -7.16 32.32 43.18
CA THR A 137 -7.18 31.78 44.55
C THR A 137 -6.13 30.65 44.70
N ASP A 138 -5.23 30.91 45.65
CA ASP A 138 -4.42 29.92 46.37
C ASP A 138 -3.19 29.34 45.67
N THR A 139 -2.04 30.03 45.85
CA THR A 139 -0.72 29.46 45.56
C THR A 139 0.27 29.75 46.68
N THR A 140 0.51 28.77 47.50
CA THR A 140 1.78 28.64 48.22
C THR A 140 2.15 27.17 48.27
N LYS A 141 3.23 26.80 47.56
CA LYS A 141 4.05 25.57 47.61
C LYS A 141 4.23 24.79 46.30
N VAL A 142 4.85 25.36 45.31
CA VAL A 142 5.49 24.56 44.22
C VAL A 142 6.86 25.15 43.74
N GLN A 143 7.34 26.20 44.36
CA GLN A 143 8.59 26.91 43.87
C GLN A 143 9.89 26.30 44.35
N ASP A 144 9.93 25.31 45.25
CA ASP A 144 11.14 24.73 45.83
C ASP A 144 11.63 23.43 45.22
N LYS A 145 10.94 22.87 44.21
CA LYS A 145 11.40 21.63 43.57
C LYS A 145 12.07 21.83 42.23
N GLU A 146 11.85 22.91 41.52
CA GLU A 146 12.50 23.18 40.23
C GLU A 146 13.93 23.67 40.38
N SER A 147 14.23 24.45 41.40
CA SER A 147 15.59 24.96 41.69
C SER A 147 16.54 23.85 42.17
N ALA A 148 16.04 22.81 42.89
CA ALA A 148 16.84 21.69 43.35
C ALA A 148 17.23 20.71 42.24
N ILE A 149 16.46 20.61 41.16
CA ILE A 149 16.79 19.78 40.00
C ILE A 149 17.80 20.46 39.08
N LEU A 150 17.76 21.79 38.96
CA LEU A 150 18.72 22.57 38.18
C LEU A 150 20.14 22.57 38.79
N ASP A 151 20.25 22.52 40.12
CA ASP A 151 21.58 22.51 40.80
C ASP A 151 22.22 21.10 40.84
N ALA A 152 21.45 20.03 40.69
CA ALA A 152 21.98 18.66 40.62
C ALA A 152 22.57 18.28 39.24
N ILE A 153 22.30 19.11 38.19
CA ILE A 153 22.69 18.80 36.80
C ILE A 153 23.95 19.64 36.37
N LYS A 154 24.48 20.47 37.22
CA LYS A 154 25.67 21.31 36.89
C LYS A 154 27.02 20.58 36.78
N GLY A 155 27.02 19.27 36.74
CA GLY A 155 28.22 18.42 36.68
C GLY A 155 28.70 17.91 35.31
N GLU A 156 27.90 18.06 34.22
CA GLU A 156 28.26 17.55 32.87
C GLU A 156 28.02 18.62 31.80
N SER A 157 29.06 19.39 31.51
CA SER A 157 28.94 20.68 30.83
C SER A 157 28.85 20.66 29.30
N ASP A 158 29.01 19.54 28.61
CA ASP A 158 28.94 19.51 27.13
C ASP A 158 27.60 18.99 26.58
N SER A 159 26.97 17.99 27.24
CA SER A 159 25.69 17.48 26.83
C SER A 159 24.53 18.47 27.07
N LEU A 160 24.64 19.33 28.12
CA LEU A 160 23.62 20.34 28.43
C LEU A 160 23.60 21.49 27.43
N LYS A 161 24.75 21.95 26.93
CA LYS A 161 24.82 22.97 25.90
C LYS A 161 24.17 22.52 24.59
N THR A 162 24.34 21.25 24.24
CA THR A 162 23.72 20.65 23.05
C THR A 162 22.20 20.52 23.20
N VAL A 163 21.71 20.11 24.38
CA VAL A 163 20.25 19.99 24.62
C VAL A 163 19.57 21.37 24.69
N THR A 164 20.19 22.35 25.31
CA THR A 164 19.63 23.74 25.36
C THR A 164 19.61 24.38 23.97
N SER A 165 20.63 24.18 23.16
CA SER A 165 20.68 24.66 21.78
C SER A 165 19.67 23.93 20.86
N MET A 166 19.40 22.66 21.08
CA MET A 166 18.38 21.94 20.33
C MET A 166 16.97 22.43 20.69
N ALA A 167 16.65 22.60 21.96
CA ALA A 167 15.36 23.12 22.40
C ALA A 167 15.11 24.58 21.93
N GLU A 168 16.14 25.40 21.84
CA GLU A 168 16.06 26.72 21.22
C GLU A 168 15.85 26.61 19.70
N TYR A 169 16.57 25.74 19.04
CA TYR A 169 16.39 25.49 17.60
C TYR A 169 14.98 24.99 17.27
N GLU A 170 14.40 24.05 18.05
CA GLU A 170 13.04 23.60 17.89
C GLU A 170 11.99 24.71 18.06
N LYS A 171 12.24 25.69 18.92
CA LYS A 171 11.37 26.86 19.07
C LYS A 171 11.50 27.85 17.90
N GLU A 172 12.73 28.04 17.41
CA GLU A 172 12.98 28.95 16.28
C GLU A 172 12.52 28.33 14.94
N HIS A 173 12.70 27.04 14.77
CA HIS A 173 12.46 26.30 13.54
C HIS A 173 11.57 25.06 13.75
N PRO A 174 10.30 25.22 14.14
CA PRO A 174 9.46 24.11 14.57
C PRO A 174 9.17 23.07 13.47
N LEU A 175 9.21 23.47 12.18
CA LEU A 175 9.10 22.54 11.06
C LEU A 175 10.44 21.91 10.71
N LEU A 176 11.50 22.72 10.60
CA LEU A 176 12.82 22.26 10.16
C LEU A 176 13.54 21.43 11.21
N ALA A 177 13.16 21.51 12.47
CA ALA A 177 13.68 20.67 13.55
C ALA A 177 13.25 19.19 13.38
N ILE A 178 12.05 18.94 12.84
CA ILE A 178 11.50 17.57 12.63
C ILE A 178 11.56 17.15 11.16
N LEU A 179 11.63 18.08 10.23
CA LEU A 179 11.84 17.86 8.79
C LEU A 179 13.22 18.37 8.43
N SER A 180 14.22 17.50 8.40
CA SER A 180 15.58 17.84 8.00
C SER A 180 15.60 18.26 6.52
N PRO A 181 15.91 19.50 6.18
CA PRO A 181 15.89 19.96 4.79
C PRO A 181 16.98 19.27 3.96
N ASN A 182 16.71 19.10 2.65
CA ASN A 182 17.69 18.52 1.74
C ASN A 182 18.74 19.59 1.32
N VAL A 183 19.76 19.73 2.14
CA VAL A 183 20.85 20.70 1.95
C VAL A 183 22.21 20.02 2.04
N THR A 184 23.23 20.64 1.44
CA THR A 184 24.62 20.25 1.60
C THR A 184 25.13 20.63 3.00
N GLN A 185 26.35 20.17 3.36
CA GLN A 185 27.03 20.61 4.60
C GLN A 185 27.24 22.12 4.73
N GLN A 186 27.18 22.83 3.60
CA GLN A 186 27.29 24.29 3.53
C GLN A 186 25.92 24.99 3.51
N PHE A 187 24.84 24.30 3.90
CA PHE A 187 23.45 24.77 3.90
C PHE A 187 22.95 25.26 2.51
N GLN A 188 23.55 24.77 1.44
CA GLN A 188 23.02 25.00 0.09
C GLN A 188 21.99 23.95 -0.28
N PRO A 189 20.81 24.30 -0.82
CA PRO A 189 19.80 23.34 -1.20
C PRO A 189 20.33 22.42 -2.31
N VAL A 190 20.05 21.12 -2.19
CA VAL A 190 20.39 20.11 -3.18
C VAL A 190 19.28 20.07 -4.22
N GLY A 191 19.65 20.09 -5.51
CA GLY A 191 18.69 20.01 -6.62
C GLY A 191 17.91 18.71 -6.65
N GLY A 192 16.75 18.76 -7.31
CA GLY A 192 15.83 17.63 -7.43
C GLY A 192 14.52 17.84 -6.68
N SER A 193 13.65 16.83 -6.70
CA SER A 193 12.30 16.90 -6.13
C SER A 193 12.21 16.70 -4.62
N THR A 194 13.26 16.15 -3.99
CA THR A 194 13.31 15.91 -2.54
C THR A 194 13.60 17.21 -1.81
N ILE A 195 12.69 17.63 -0.95
CA ILE A 195 12.80 18.88 -0.18
C ILE A 195 13.34 18.66 1.22
N GLY A 196 13.19 17.47 1.78
CA GLY A 196 13.67 17.12 3.11
C GLY A 196 13.42 15.67 3.47
N TYR A 197 13.89 15.32 4.65
CA TYR A 197 13.81 13.97 5.20
C TYR A 197 13.23 14.04 6.62
N ALA A 198 12.36 13.10 6.97
CA ALA A 198 11.80 13.03 8.32
C ALA A 198 11.82 11.59 8.86
N ASN A 199 11.84 11.47 10.18
CA ASN A 199 11.64 10.18 10.81
C ASN A 199 10.19 9.71 10.58
N ILE A 200 9.97 8.42 10.40
CA ILE A 200 8.62 7.83 10.21
C ILE A 200 7.67 8.26 11.33
N LYS A 201 8.16 8.36 12.57
CA LYS A 201 7.35 8.76 13.74
C LYS A 201 6.84 10.20 13.65
N ASP A 202 7.57 11.07 12.97
CA ASP A 202 7.28 12.51 12.91
C ASP A 202 6.42 12.87 11.68
N THR A 203 6.24 11.96 10.74
CA THR A 203 5.46 12.21 9.51
C THR A 203 4.02 12.65 9.78
N ALA A 204 3.38 12.09 10.81
CA ALA A 204 2.03 12.48 11.21
C ALA A 204 1.98 13.94 11.72
N LYS A 205 2.96 14.35 12.55
CA LYS A 205 3.09 15.70 13.08
C LYS A 205 3.40 16.70 11.96
N ILE A 206 4.33 16.37 11.07
CA ILE A 206 4.64 17.20 9.90
C ILE A 206 3.41 17.38 9.02
N ASN A 207 2.67 16.31 8.72
CA ASN A 207 1.43 16.39 7.94
C ASN A 207 0.37 17.27 8.61
N ALA A 208 0.28 17.27 9.95
CA ALA A 208 -0.64 18.14 10.68
C ALA A 208 -0.21 19.62 10.53
N TYR A 209 1.07 19.93 10.63
CA TYR A 209 1.61 21.28 10.43
C TYR A 209 1.41 21.78 8.99
N LEU A 210 1.70 20.96 8.00
CA LEU A 210 1.53 21.30 6.58
C LEU A 210 0.06 21.51 6.16
N ARG A 211 -0.89 20.97 6.94
CA ARG A 211 -2.33 21.21 6.71
C ARG A 211 -2.85 22.51 7.28
N LEU A 212 -2.11 23.20 8.16
CA LEU A 212 -2.51 24.47 8.71
C LEU A 212 -2.66 25.51 7.57
N PRO A 213 -3.78 26.25 7.50
CA PRO A 213 -4.03 27.19 6.39
C PRO A 213 -2.93 28.20 6.19
N GLN A 214 -2.33 28.70 7.28
CA GLN A 214 -1.26 29.71 7.26
C GLN A 214 0.03 29.13 6.68
N VAL A 215 0.39 27.90 7.06
CA VAL A 215 1.55 27.17 6.56
C VAL A 215 1.35 26.77 5.10
N LYS A 216 0.15 26.27 4.77
CA LYS A 216 -0.22 25.92 3.39
C LYS A 216 -0.16 27.11 2.44
N ALA A 217 -0.48 28.31 2.91
CA ALA A 217 -0.42 29.53 2.11
C ALA A 217 1.01 29.97 1.75
N ALA A 218 2.03 29.46 2.44
CA ALA A 218 3.44 29.72 2.10
C ALA A 218 3.89 28.96 0.85
N PHE A 219 3.19 27.88 0.48
CA PHE A 219 3.53 27.08 -0.71
C PHE A 219 2.75 27.52 -1.95
N PRO A 220 3.30 27.29 -3.16
CA PRO A 220 2.55 27.50 -4.40
C PRO A 220 1.24 26.73 -4.42
N ARG A 221 0.17 27.32 -4.97
CA ARG A 221 -1.18 26.70 -4.99
C ARG A 221 -1.23 25.38 -5.73
N ASN A 222 -0.34 25.16 -6.68
CA ASN A 222 -0.19 23.96 -7.48
C ASN A 222 0.84 22.98 -6.91
N ALA A 223 1.40 23.25 -5.73
CA ALA A 223 2.29 22.32 -5.04
C ALA A 223 1.49 21.29 -4.22
N ARG A 224 1.93 20.04 -4.28
CA ARG A 224 1.48 18.95 -3.41
C ARG A 224 2.69 18.21 -2.87
N LEU A 225 2.70 18.00 -1.56
CA LEU A 225 3.80 17.33 -0.88
C LEU A 225 3.44 15.86 -0.65
N LEU A 226 4.32 14.97 -1.08
CA LEU A 226 4.12 13.51 -0.99
C LEU A 226 5.37 12.84 -0.41
N TRP A 227 5.13 11.86 0.46
CA TRP A 227 6.17 11.02 1.02
C TRP A 227 6.61 9.93 0.04
N GLU A 228 7.90 9.56 0.09
CA GLU A 228 8.39 8.39 -0.60
C GLU A 228 7.90 7.10 0.10
N MET A 229 7.65 6.04 -0.67
CA MET A 229 7.17 4.75 -0.15
C MET A 229 8.15 4.10 0.82
N LYS A 230 9.44 4.33 0.61
CA LYS A 230 10.51 3.67 1.36
C LYS A 230 11.37 4.65 2.13
N ALA A 231 11.61 4.29 3.39
CA ALA A 231 12.55 5.00 4.21
C ALA A 231 14.00 4.73 3.77
N VAL A 232 14.83 5.75 3.88
CA VAL A 232 16.28 5.72 3.65
C VAL A 232 16.97 5.90 4.99
N ASN A 233 17.63 4.86 5.47
CA ASN A 233 18.31 4.90 6.78
C ASN A 233 17.37 5.33 7.93
N GLY A 234 16.10 4.87 7.89
CA GLY A 234 15.10 5.21 8.90
C GLY A 234 14.39 6.55 8.68
N MET A 235 14.78 7.33 7.68
CA MET A 235 14.17 8.61 7.33
C MET A 235 13.40 8.49 6.01
N VAL A 236 12.22 9.10 5.95
CA VAL A 236 11.37 9.12 4.75
C VAL A 236 11.58 10.45 4.00
N PRO A 237 11.94 10.40 2.70
CA PRO A 237 12.03 11.59 1.88
C PRO A 237 10.66 12.23 1.62
N LEU A 238 10.57 13.55 1.63
CA LEU A 238 9.41 14.35 1.25
C LEU A 238 9.69 15.01 -0.10
N HIS A 239 8.77 14.85 -1.05
CA HIS A 239 8.89 15.38 -2.40
C HIS A 239 7.85 16.46 -2.66
N ALA A 240 8.23 17.48 -3.45
CA ALA A 240 7.35 18.51 -3.94
C ALA A 240 6.93 18.22 -5.39
N ILE A 241 5.67 17.84 -5.61
CA ILE A 241 5.11 17.63 -6.94
C ILE A 241 4.32 18.85 -7.41
N LYS A 242 4.26 19.03 -8.74
CA LYS A 242 3.60 20.15 -9.41
C LYS A 242 2.30 19.66 -10.08
N ILE A 243 1.17 20.21 -9.71
CA ILE A 243 -0.11 19.94 -10.33
C ILE A 243 -0.30 20.92 -11.48
N THR A 244 -0.20 20.43 -12.71
CA THR A 244 -0.28 21.23 -13.94
C THR A 244 -1.66 21.18 -14.60
N THR A 245 -2.50 20.23 -14.21
CA THR A 245 -3.83 20.05 -14.78
C THR A 245 -4.91 20.80 -14.00
N ARG A 246 -5.92 21.33 -14.69
CA ARG A 246 -7.03 22.07 -14.06
C ARG A 246 -7.92 21.22 -13.15
N ASN A 247 -8.00 19.93 -13.39
CA ASN A 247 -8.82 18.98 -12.63
C ASN A 247 -8.06 18.36 -11.45
N GLY A 248 -6.79 18.74 -11.23
CA GLY A 248 -5.95 18.18 -10.18
C GLY A 248 -5.47 16.73 -10.38
N LYS A 249 -5.81 16.14 -11.54
CA LYS A 249 -5.33 14.80 -11.93
C LYS A 249 -3.89 14.86 -12.43
N ALA A 250 -3.23 13.71 -12.49
CA ALA A 250 -1.91 13.61 -13.10
C ALA A 250 -1.97 13.90 -14.60
N PRO A 251 -0.92 14.48 -15.19
CA PRO A 251 -0.79 14.61 -16.65
C PRO A 251 -0.83 13.27 -17.38
N LEU A 252 -0.34 12.20 -16.73
CA LEU A 252 -0.36 10.83 -17.22
C LEU A 252 -0.72 9.89 -16.07
N GLU A 253 -1.70 9.02 -16.29
CA GLU A 253 -2.18 8.02 -15.31
C GLU A 253 -1.86 6.58 -15.78
N GLY A 254 -2.01 5.63 -14.87
CA GLY A 254 -1.70 4.21 -15.09
C GLY A 254 -2.53 3.54 -16.18
N ASP A 255 -3.66 4.10 -16.58
CA ASP A 255 -4.49 3.61 -17.70
C ASP A 255 -3.72 3.63 -19.05
N ALA A 256 -2.66 4.43 -19.12
CA ALA A 256 -1.77 4.45 -20.25
C ALA A 256 -0.81 3.25 -20.32
N VAL A 257 -0.64 2.49 -19.23
CA VAL A 257 0.26 1.34 -19.16
C VAL A 257 -0.46 0.08 -19.66
N ILE A 258 0.04 -0.53 -20.71
CA ILE A 258 -0.51 -1.75 -21.32
C ILE A 258 0.20 -3.02 -20.88
N ASP A 259 1.49 -2.91 -20.55
CA ASP A 259 2.29 -4.02 -20.03
C ASP A 259 3.31 -3.53 -18.99
N ALA A 260 3.57 -4.37 -18.01
CA ALA A 260 4.60 -4.13 -17.00
C ALA A 260 5.25 -5.46 -16.61
N ARG A 261 6.57 -5.45 -16.43
CA ARG A 261 7.35 -6.63 -16.04
C ARG A 261 8.51 -6.24 -15.15
N GLN A 262 8.88 -7.14 -14.27
CA GLN A 262 10.12 -7.02 -13.52
C GLN A 262 11.30 -7.19 -14.49
N ASP A 263 12.31 -6.35 -14.34
CA ASP A 263 13.52 -6.33 -15.13
C ASP A 263 14.72 -5.93 -14.25
N TYR A 264 15.90 -5.82 -14.85
CA TYR A 264 17.10 -5.35 -14.16
C TYR A 264 17.71 -4.17 -14.93
N ASP A 265 18.19 -3.18 -14.19
CA ASP A 265 18.94 -2.08 -14.78
C ASP A 265 20.38 -2.50 -15.16
N GLN A 266 21.14 -1.57 -15.76
CA GLN A 266 22.52 -1.82 -16.16
C GLN A 266 23.46 -2.15 -14.98
N GLN A 267 23.05 -1.81 -13.74
CA GLN A 267 23.77 -2.10 -12.51
C GLN A 267 23.27 -3.40 -11.82
N GLY A 268 22.35 -4.15 -12.46
CA GLY A 268 21.79 -5.38 -11.93
C GLY A 268 20.77 -5.17 -10.78
N ARG A 269 20.23 -3.94 -10.62
CA ARG A 269 19.22 -3.65 -9.62
C ARG A 269 17.83 -3.94 -10.18
N PRO A 270 16.90 -4.52 -9.35
CA PRO A 270 15.54 -4.77 -9.79
C PRO A 270 14.81 -3.47 -10.15
N VAL A 271 14.17 -3.45 -11.31
CA VAL A 271 13.34 -2.34 -11.81
C VAL A 271 12.03 -2.90 -12.37
N VAL A 272 11.06 -2.03 -12.56
CA VAL A 272 9.83 -2.37 -13.29
C VAL A 272 9.86 -1.70 -14.65
N SER A 273 10.00 -2.52 -15.69
CA SER A 273 9.90 -2.08 -17.08
C SER A 273 8.42 -2.01 -17.47
N MET A 274 7.99 -0.90 -18.06
CA MET A 274 6.60 -0.68 -18.47
C MET A 274 6.51 -0.23 -19.91
N GLN A 275 5.41 -0.60 -20.58
CA GLN A 275 5.07 -0.19 -21.92
C GLN A 275 3.75 0.56 -21.92
N MET A 276 3.71 1.70 -22.58
CA MET A 276 2.53 2.56 -22.70
C MET A 276 1.79 2.33 -24.03
N ASN A 277 0.48 2.62 -24.02
CA ASN A 277 -0.33 2.68 -25.23
C ASN A 277 0.05 3.89 -26.09
N GLY A 278 -0.53 4.00 -27.30
CA GLY A 278 -0.16 5.06 -28.25
C GLY A 278 -0.44 6.49 -27.79
N GLU A 279 -1.49 6.70 -27.00
CA GLU A 279 -1.83 8.01 -26.41
C GLU A 279 -0.91 8.35 -25.23
N GLY A 280 -0.68 7.38 -24.35
CA GLY A 280 0.28 7.50 -23.26
C GLY A 280 1.67 7.78 -23.75
N THR A 281 2.12 7.09 -24.82
CA THR A 281 3.43 7.32 -25.46
C THR A 281 3.60 8.78 -25.91
N LYS A 282 2.59 9.36 -26.54
CA LYS A 282 2.62 10.78 -26.98
C LYS A 282 2.70 11.74 -25.79
N THR A 283 1.89 11.49 -24.77
CA THR A 283 1.88 12.30 -23.56
C THR A 283 3.18 12.17 -22.78
N TRP A 284 3.73 10.96 -22.67
CA TRP A 284 5.01 10.70 -22.02
C TRP A 284 6.19 11.34 -22.74
N ALA A 285 6.22 11.25 -24.09
CA ALA A 285 7.24 11.92 -24.89
C ALA A 285 7.23 13.44 -24.67
N ARG A 286 6.04 14.07 -24.64
CA ARG A 286 5.91 15.50 -24.34
C ARG A 286 6.35 15.81 -22.90
N LEU A 287 5.86 15.05 -21.92
CA LEU A 287 6.17 15.25 -20.50
C LEU A 287 7.68 15.13 -20.25
N THR A 288 8.33 14.13 -20.82
CA THR A 288 9.79 13.97 -20.69
C THR A 288 10.55 15.06 -21.43
N LYS A 289 10.11 15.46 -22.63
CA LYS A 289 10.72 16.55 -23.36
C LYS A 289 10.69 17.89 -22.61
N ASP A 290 9.54 18.23 -22.02
CA ASP A 290 9.33 19.48 -21.30
C ASP A 290 10.09 19.51 -19.94
N ASN A 291 10.52 18.33 -19.46
CA ASN A 291 11.21 18.17 -18.17
C ASN A 291 12.64 17.62 -18.29
N ILE A 292 13.31 17.80 -19.42
CA ILE A 292 14.73 17.42 -19.55
C ILE A 292 15.59 18.16 -18.52
N GLY A 293 16.42 17.41 -17.77
CA GLY A 293 17.23 17.92 -16.65
C GLY A 293 16.45 18.14 -15.35
N ARG A 294 15.17 17.77 -15.31
CA ARG A 294 14.28 17.87 -14.14
C ARG A 294 13.80 16.47 -13.71
N CYS A 295 13.26 16.36 -12.51
CA CYS A 295 12.67 15.10 -12.04
C CYS A 295 11.20 14.98 -12.44
N ILE A 296 10.77 13.74 -12.73
CA ILE A 296 9.36 13.36 -12.83
C ILE A 296 9.07 12.40 -11.69
N ALA A 297 8.11 12.73 -10.84
CA ALA A 297 7.69 11.86 -9.76
C ALA A 297 6.74 10.78 -10.29
N ILE A 298 7.08 9.53 -10.01
CA ILE A 298 6.25 8.35 -10.23
C ILE A 298 5.56 8.06 -8.90
N VAL A 299 4.27 8.33 -8.85
CA VAL A 299 3.44 8.21 -7.65
C VAL A 299 2.57 6.97 -7.76
N LEU A 300 2.55 6.17 -6.72
CA LEU A 300 1.71 4.99 -6.59
C LEU A 300 0.88 5.11 -5.31
N ASP A 301 -0.44 5.06 -5.46
CA ASP A 301 -1.39 5.15 -4.34
C ASP A 301 -1.14 6.36 -3.42
N GLY A 302 -0.73 7.50 -4.02
CA GLY A 302 -0.51 8.74 -3.29
C GLY A 302 0.85 8.86 -2.60
N MET A 303 1.76 7.91 -2.79
CA MET A 303 3.14 7.97 -2.32
C MET A 303 4.12 7.94 -3.50
N VAL A 304 5.27 8.59 -3.36
CA VAL A 304 6.29 8.60 -4.41
C VAL A 304 7.03 7.26 -4.40
N ALA A 305 6.92 6.50 -5.48
CA ALA A 305 7.67 5.26 -5.66
C ALA A 305 9.12 5.55 -6.09
N SER A 306 9.30 6.53 -6.99
CA SER A 306 10.60 7.07 -7.37
C SER A 306 10.45 8.43 -8.04
N SER A 307 11.53 9.19 -8.11
CA SER A 307 11.56 10.48 -8.78
C SER A 307 12.85 10.64 -9.60
N PRO A 308 12.97 9.92 -10.72
CA PRO A 308 14.16 9.95 -11.56
C PRO A 308 14.32 11.30 -12.28
N ASN A 309 15.57 11.66 -12.54
CA ASN A 309 15.88 12.78 -13.42
C ASN A 309 15.68 12.36 -14.89
N VAL A 310 15.12 13.25 -15.69
CA VAL A 310 14.90 13.03 -17.12
C VAL A 310 16.14 13.48 -17.88
N ASN A 311 16.82 12.56 -18.52
CA ASN A 311 18.01 12.87 -19.32
C ASN A 311 17.65 13.26 -20.75
N ASP A 312 16.68 12.57 -21.36
CA ASP A 312 16.27 12.75 -22.75
C ASP A 312 14.75 12.57 -22.94
N GLU A 313 14.24 13.01 -24.11
CA GLU A 313 12.88 12.75 -24.54
C GLU A 313 12.67 11.24 -24.82
N ILE A 314 11.67 10.63 -24.17
CA ILE A 314 11.35 9.20 -24.32
C ILE A 314 10.20 9.01 -25.33
N LYS A 315 10.53 8.79 -26.60
CA LYS A 315 9.56 8.66 -27.70
C LYS A 315 8.93 7.27 -27.83
N GLY A 316 9.57 6.23 -27.29
CA GLY A 316 9.20 4.83 -27.55
C GLY A 316 8.08 4.28 -26.66
N GLY A 317 7.58 5.05 -25.69
CA GLY A 317 6.55 4.61 -24.74
C GLY A 317 7.01 3.49 -23.80
N SER A 318 8.25 3.05 -23.89
CA SER A 318 8.89 2.14 -22.93
C SER A 318 9.61 2.95 -21.88
N SER A 319 9.40 2.65 -20.62
CA SER A 319 10.04 3.32 -19.50
C SER A 319 10.31 2.34 -18.36
N GLN A 320 11.23 2.72 -17.47
CA GLN A 320 11.57 1.91 -16.32
C GLN A 320 11.32 2.69 -15.02
N ILE A 321 10.61 2.07 -14.10
CA ILE A 321 10.47 2.57 -12.74
C ILE A 321 11.67 2.00 -11.97
N SER A 322 12.66 2.86 -11.73
CA SER A 322 13.79 2.56 -10.87
C SER A 322 13.45 2.99 -9.44
N GLY A 323 13.77 2.16 -8.47
CA GLY A 323 13.54 2.41 -7.06
C GLY A 323 14.41 1.47 -6.23
N ARG A 324 14.26 1.52 -4.91
CA ARG A 324 14.93 0.56 -4.02
C ARG A 324 14.07 -0.68 -3.85
N PHE A 325 13.72 -1.33 -4.97
CA PHE A 325 12.90 -2.52 -4.96
C PHE A 325 13.74 -3.76 -4.66
N ASP A 326 13.17 -4.66 -3.87
CA ASP A 326 13.57 -6.07 -3.90
C ASP A 326 12.99 -6.75 -5.15
N VAL A 327 13.55 -7.90 -5.53
CA VAL A 327 13.09 -8.67 -6.71
C VAL A 327 11.60 -9.02 -6.60
N LYS A 328 11.16 -9.43 -5.40
CA LYS A 328 9.76 -9.75 -5.14
C LYS A 328 8.86 -8.53 -5.25
N GLU A 329 9.26 -7.41 -4.69
CA GLU A 329 8.51 -6.14 -4.72
C GLU A 329 8.37 -5.61 -6.15
N ALA A 330 9.46 -5.65 -6.94
CA ALA A 330 9.42 -5.27 -8.35
C ALA A 330 8.46 -6.16 -9.15
N GLY A 331 8.44 -7.48 -8.86
CA GLY A 331 7.51 -8.43 -9.44
C GLY A 331 6.05 -8.15 -9.06
N ASP A 332 5.79 -7.86 -7.78
CA ASP A 332 4.45 -7.53 -7.29
C ASP A 332 3.96 -6.22 -7.90
N LEU A 333 4.80 -5.19 -7.93
CA LEU A 333 4.47 -3.92 -8.55
C LEU A 333 4.17 -4.09 -10.06
N ALA A 334 4.96 -4.86 -10.78
CA ALA A 334 4.71 -5.18 -12.19
C ALA A 334 3.35 -5.89 -12.36
N ASN A 335 3.03 -6.86 -11.50
CA ASN A 335 1.76 -7.58 -11.54
C ASN A 335 0.56 -6.65 -11.24
N ILE A 336 0.72 -5.76 -10.26
CA ILE A 336 -0.28 -4.75 -9.92
C ILE A 336 -0.53 -3.82 -11.10
N LEU A 337 0.52 -3.25 -11.69
CA LEU A 337 0.42 -2.34 -12.83
C LEU A 337 -0.21 -3.00 -14.06
N LYS A 338 0.19 -4.24 -14.35
CA LYS A 338 -0.37 -5.02 -15.47
C LYS A 338 -1.84 -5.43 -15.23
N SER A 339 -2.27 -5.55 -13.97
CA SER A 339 -3.67 -5.86 -13.61
C SER A 339 -4.59 -4.65 -13.74
N GLY A 340 -4.04 -3.46 -13.77
CA GLY A 340 -4.77 -2.20 -13.89
C GLY A 340 -5.23 -1.61 -12.55
N LYS A 341 -5.68 -0.36 -12.64
CA LYS A 341 -6.20 0.43 -11.51
C LYS A 341 -7.58 -0.07 -11.09
N LEU A 342 -7.81 -0.19 -9.80
CA LEU A 342 -9.16 -0.44 -9.27
C LEU A 342 -10.05 0.79 -9.54
N PRO A 343 -11.24 0.61 -10.10
CA PRO A 343 -12.17 1.72 -10.36
C PRO A 343 -12.66 2.38 -9.07
N ALA A 344 -12.65 1.65 -7.97
CA ALA A 344 -12.91 2.15 -6.62
C ALA A 344 -11.96 1.48 -5.63
N PRO A 345 -11.52 2.18 -4.56
CA PRO A 345 -10.65 1.59 -3.57
C PRO A 345 -11.35 0.42 -2.86
N ALA A 346 -10.70 -0.74 -2.84
CA ALA A 346 -11.16 -1.90 -2.10
C ALA A 346 -10.73 -1.81 -0.64
N ARG A 347 -11.63 -2.13 0.28
CA ARG A 347 -11.37 -2.15 1.72
C ARG A 347 -11.65 -3.53 2.29
N ILE A 348 -10.69 -4.10 3.00
CA ILE A 348 -10.90 -5.34 3.75
C ILE A 348 -11.83 -5.02 4.93
N ILE A 349 -12.99 -5.68 4.96
CA ILE A 349 -14.01 -5.51 6.00
C ILE A 349 -13.82 -6.55 7.09
N ALA A 350 -13.50 -7.79 6.70
CA ALA A 350 -13.22 -8.90 7.59
C ALA A 350 -12.03 -9.68 7.04
N ASP A 351 -11.17 -10.12 7.91
CA ASP A 351 -9.99 -10.88 7.60
C ASP A 351 -9.82 -11.96 8.66
N GLU A 352 -9.93 -13.21 8.24
CA GLU A 352 -9.77 -14.38 9.09
C GLU A 352 -8.60 -15.20 8.56
N VAL A 353 -7.54 -15.26 9.34
CA VAL A 353 -6.42 -16.15 9.06
C VAL A 353 -6.60 -17.43 9.87
N VAL A 354 -7.02 -18.50 9.19
CA VAL A 354 -7.05 -19.83 9.81
C VAL A 354 -5.63 -20.31 9.96
N GLY A 355 -5.13 -20.31 11.18
CA GLY A 355 -3.74 -20.71 11.48
C GLY A 355 -3.48 -22.17 11.08
N ALA A 356 -2.25 -22.48 10.71
CA ALA A 356 -1.78 -23.81 10.37
C ALA A 356 -2.06 -24.85 11.49
N SER A 357 -2.18 -24.42 12.74
CA SER A 357 -2.51 -25.26 13.89
C SER A 357 -3.94 -25.82 13.83
N LEU A 358 -4.93 -25.00 13.46
CA LEU A 358 -6.32 -25.46 13.30
C LEU A 358 -6.49 -26.42 12.12
N GLY A 359 -5.78 -26.17 11.01
CA GLY A 359 -5.73 -27.10 9.88
C GLY A 359 -5.05 -28.41 10.25
N GLN A 360 -3.96 -28.36 11.02
CA GLN A 360 -3.20 -29.52 11.46
C GLN A 360 -4.02 -30.39 12.45
N GLU A 361 -4.70 -29.78 13.39
CA GLU A 361 -5.57 -30.47 14.35
C GLU A 361 -6.78 -31.13 13.65
N ALA A 362 -7.39 -30.43 12.70
CA ALA A 362 -8.48 -30.98 11.89
C ALA A 362 -8.01 -32.14 11.00
N ILE A 363 -6.84 -32.03 10.36
CA ILE A 363 -6.24 -33.10 9.56
C ILE A 363 -5.89 -34.30 10.45
N GLN A 364 -5.31 -34.08 11.64
CA GLN A 364 -4.94 -35.12 12.56
C GLN A 364 -6.19 -35.87 13.09
N SER A 365 -7.23 -35.15 13.49
CA SER A 365 -8.50 -35.73 13.90
C SER A 365 -9.18 -36.48 12.77
N GLY A 366 -9.19 -35.92 11.56
CA GLY A 366 -9.69 -36.58 10.36
C GLY A 366 -8.91 -37.84 10.01
N MET A 367 -7.59 -37.84 10.14
CA MET A 367 -6.74 -38.99 9.90
C MET A 367 -7.00 -40.12 10.92
N TRP A 368 -7.14 -39.80 12.20
CA TRP A 368 -7.50 -40.79 13.22
C TRP A 368 -8.91 -41.42 12.95
N SER A 369 -9.89 -40.58 12.59
CA SER A 369 -11.22 -41.05 12.21
C SER A 369 -11.16 -41.97 10.99
N PHE A 370 -10.33 -41.61 10.00
CA PHE A 370 -10.11 -42.45 8.82
C PHE A 370 -9.50 -43.81 9.19
N ILE A 371 -8.44 -43.83 10.02
CA ILE A 371 -7.77 -45.09 10.44
C ILE A 371 -8.77 -45.99 11.20
N ILE A 372 -9.55 -45.44 12.11
CA ILE A 372 -10.56 -46.19 12.87
C ILE A 372 -11.60 -46.76 11.92
N ALA A 373 -12.15 -45.95 11.01
CA ALA A 373 -13.12 -46.43 10.02
C ALA A 373 -12.55 -47.53 9.12
N PHE A 374 -11.28 -47.37 8.67
CA PHE A 374 -10.59 -48.33 7.85
C PHE A 374 -10.41 -49.69 8.56
N VAL A 375 -9.95 -49.68 9.81
CA VAL A 375 -9.79 -50.91 10.62
C VAL A 375 -11.13 -51.60 10.86
N LEU A 376 -12.20 -50.81 11.10
CA LEU A 376 -13.55 -51.37 11.25
C LEU A 376 -14.04 -52.06 9.96
N VAL A 377 -13.75 -51.44 8.80
CA VAL A 377 -14.11 -52.05 7.49
C VAL A 377 -13.34 -53.34 7.26
N LEU A 378 -12.02 -53.39 7.50
CA LEU A 378 -11.23 -54.60 7.40
C LEU A 378 -11.76 -55.71 8.33
N ALA A 379 -12.04 -55.37 9.59
CA ALA A 379 -12.59 -56.29 10.56
C ALA A 379 -13.97 -56.81 10.10
N TYR A 380 -14.84 -55.94 9.56
CA TYR A 380 -16.13 -56.32 9.04
C TYR A 380 -16.02 -57.31 7.86
N MET A 381 -15.11 -57.05 6.91
CA MET A 381 -14.88 -57.94 5.76
C MET A 381 -14.38 -59.31 6.19
N LEU A 382 -13.50 -59.38 7.19
CA LEU A 382 -12.96 -60.62 7.73
C LEU A 382 -14.02 -61.45 8.49
N PHE A 383 -14.98 -60.77 9.16
CA PHE A 383 -16.04 -61.42 9.94
C PHE A 383 -17.22 -61.87 9.06
N PHE A 384 -17.57 -61.09 8.06
CA PHE A 384 -18.76 -61.32 7.25
C PHE A 384 -18.52 -62.28 6.07
N TYR A 385 -17.31 -62.20 5.48
CA TYR A 385 -16.89 -63.14 4.42
C TYR A 385 -16.03 -64.25 5.03
N SER A 386 -15.94 -65.38 4.36
CA SER A 386 -15.08 -66.46 4.85
C SER A 386 -13.63 -66.02 4.95
N LYS A 387 -12.82 -66.60 5.85
CA LYS A 387 -11.44 -66.15 6.12
C LYS A 387 -10.59 -65.96 4.85
N ASN A 388 -10.74 -66.80 3.85
CA ASN A 388 -9.95 -66.71 2.62
C ASN A 388 -10.47 -65.62 1.67
N ALA A 389 -11.80 -65.45 1.55
CA ALA A 389 -12.40 -64.43 0.72
C ALA A 389 -12.28 -63.05 1.33
N GLY A 390 -12.45 -62.90 2.66
CA GLY A 390 -12.23 -61.67 3.38
C GLY A 390 -10.78 -61.18 3.29
N LEU A 391 -9.81 -62.07 3.44
CA LEU A 391 -8.40 -61.73 3.29
C LEU A 391 -8.04 -61.24 1.88
N ALA A 392 -8.61 -61.87 0.84
CA ALA A 392 -8.39 -61.44 -0.54
C ALA A 392 -8.99 -60.03 -0.79
N ALA A 393 -10.19 -59.77 -0.26
CA ALA A 393 -10.83 -58.45 -0.36
C ALA A 393 -10.06 -57.34 0.41
N ASP A 394 -9.55 -57.68 1.60
CA ASP A 394 -8.70 -56.75 2.38
C ASP A 394 -7.39 -56.37 1.66
N ILE A 395 -6.75 -57.38 1.01
CA ILE A 395 -5.55 -57.11 0.20
C ILE A 395 -5.89 -56.21 -1.00
N ALA A 396 -7.01 -56.44 -1.67
CA ALA A 396 -7.48 -55.64 -2.79
C ALA A 396 -7.76 -54.16 -2.34
N LEU A 397 -8.40 -54.00 -1.17
CA LEU A 397 -8.67 -52.68 -0.58
C LEU A 397 -7.40 -51.95 -0.21
N LEU A 398 -6.41 -52.62 0.39
CA LEU A 398 -5.10 -52.06 0.68
C LEU A 398 -4.34 -51.60 -0.59
N ALA A 399 -4.39 -52.46 -1.65
CA ALA A 399 -3.78 -52.11 -2.93
C ALA A 399 -4.46 -50.87 -3.56
N ASN A 400 -5.78 -50.81 -3.51
CA ASN A 400 -6.56 -49.66 -4.01
C ASN A 400 -6.14 -48.36 -3.26
N LEU A 401 -6.06 -48.40 -1.93
CA LEU A 401 -5.64 -47.28 -1.11
C LEU A 401 -4.19 -46.83 -1.43
N PHE A 402 -3.29 -47.80 -1.62
CA PHE A 402 -1.91 -47.54 -2.00
C PHE A 402 -1.80 -46.80 -3.35
N PHE A 403 -2.55 -47.29 -4.37
CA PHE A 403 -2.57 -46.62 -5.68
C PHE A 403 -3.19 -45.24 -5.60
N LEU A 404 -4.26 -45.04 -4.83
CA LEU A 404 -4.93 -43.76 -4.67
C LEU A 404 -3.97 -42.73 -4.03
N PHE A 405 -3.29 -43.10 -2.96
CA PHE A 405 -2.28 -42.19 -2.37
C PHE A 405 -1.09 -41.96 -3.30
N GLY A 406 -0.66 -42.97 -4.05
CA GLY A 406 0.41 -42.80 -5.04
C GLY A 406 0.05 -41.80 -6.13
N ILE A 407 -1.16 -41.83 -6.64
CA ILE A 407 -1.67 -40.88 -7.64
C ILE A 407 -1.77 -39.48 -7.03
N LEU A 408 -2.34 -39.32 -5.84
CA LEU A 408 -2.45 -38.04 -5.16
C LEU A 408 -1.08 -37.43 -4.92
N ALA A 409 -0.10 -38.20 -4.47
CA ALA A 409 1.28 -37.77 -4.25
C ALA A 409 1.96 -37.37 -5.57
N SER A 410 1.74 -38.12 -6.67
CA SER A 410 2.30 -37.85 -7.98
C SER A 410 1.81 -36.53 -8.59
N ILE A 411 0.55 -36.15 -8.34
CA ILE A 411 -0.07 -34.92 -8.82
C ILE A 411 0.27 -33.73 -7.88
N GLY A 412 0.87 -34.00 -6.70
CA GLY A 412 1.12 -32.96 -5.69
C GLY A 412 -0.15 -32.44 -5.03
N ALA A 413 -1.20 -33.26 -4.97
CA ALA A 413 -2.48 -32.86 -4.38
C ALA A 413 -2.36 -32.65 -2.87
N VAL A 414 -2.96 -31.57 -2.37
CA VAL A 414 -3.01 -31.29 -0.93
C VAL A 414 -4.15 -32.07 -0.29
N LEU A 415 -3.84 -32.80 0.79
CA LEU A 415 -4.83 -33.53 1.55
C LEU A 415 -5.68 -32.57 2.38
N THR A 416 -6.91 -32.36 1.96
CA THR A 416 -7.89 -31.50 2.65
C THR A 416 -8.95 -32.35 3.37
N LEU A 417 -9.69 -31.76 4.33
CA LEU A 417 -10.81 -32.45 5.01
C LEU A 417 -11.84 -33.05 4.02
N PRO A 418 -12.31 -32.32 3.00
CA PRO A 418 -13.13 -32.87 1.94
C PRO A 418 -12.43 -34.00 1.15
N GLY A 419 -11.09 -33.91 0.96
CA GLY A 419 -10.31 -34.96 0.32
C GLY A 419 -10.30 -36.25 1.14
N ILE A 420 -10.14 -36.17 2.46
CA ILE A 420 -10.25 -37.34 3.38
C ILE A 420 -11.63 -37.96 3.29
N ALA A 421 -12.68 -37.15 3.30
CA ALA A 421 -14.06 -37.67 3.13
C ALA A 421 -14.26 -38.36 1.77
N GLY A 422 -13.66 -37.86 0.69
CA GLY A 422 -13.64 -38.47 -0.63
C GLY A 422 -12.94 -39.84 -0.63
N ILE A 423 -11.81 -39.96 0.08
CA ILE A 423 -11.10 -41.26 0.23
C ILE A 423 -11.97 -42.27 0.97
N VAL A 424 -12.62 -41.86 2.06
CA VAL A 424 -13.53 -42.74 2.82
C VAL A 424 -14.70 -43.23 1.95
N LEU A 425 -15.27 -42.32 1.16
CA LEU A 425 -16.35 -42.66 0.22
C LEU A 425 -15.86 -43.64 -0.84
N THR A 426 -14.68 -43.45 -1.41
CA THR A 426 -14.09 -44.35 -2.41
C THR A 426 -13.83 -45.73 -1.82
N MET A 427 -13.39 -45.83 -0.55
CA MET A 427 -13.27 -47.08 0.16
C MET A 427 -14.62 -47.79 0.34
N GLY A 428 -15.66 -47.04 0.74
CA GLY A 428 -17.00 -47.58 0.88
C GLY A 428 -17.53 -48.21 -0.44
N MET A 429 -17.30 -47.48 -1.56
CA MET A 429 -17.68 -48.00 -2.89
C MET A 429 -16.82 -49.19 -3.31
N ALA A 430 -15.53 -49.24 -2.97
CA ALA A 430 -14.68 -50.39 -3.27
C ALA A 430 -15.07 -51.64 -2.50
N VAL A 431 -15.54 -51.49 -1.26
CA VAL A 431 -16.08 -52.59 -0.44
C VAL A 431 -17.40 -53.14 -1.03
N ASP A 432 -18.24 -52.24 -1.54
CA ASP A 432 -19.55 -52.60 -2.11
C ASP A 432 -19.40 -53.31 -3.49
N ALA A 433 -18.29 -53.01 -4.18
CA ALA A 433 -17.97 -53.58 -5.49
C ALA A 433 -17.24 -54.94 -5.45
N ASN A 434 -16.70 -55.35 -4.30
CA ASN A 434 -16.02 -56.61 -4.06
C ASN A 434 -16.97 -57.66 -3.43
#